data_b84025177b09cc2a978605543bc8eca8
#
_entry.id   b84025177b09cc2a978605543bc8eca8
#
_cell.length_a   1.000
_cell.length_b   1.000
_cell.length_c   1.000
_cell.angle_alpha   90.00
_cell.angle_beta   90.00
_cell.angle_gamma   90.00
#
_symmetry.space_group_name_H-M   'P 1'
#
loop_
_entity.id
_entity.type
_entity.pdbx_description
1 polymer ?
#
loop_
_entity_poly.entity_id
_entity_poly.type
_entity_poly.pdbx_seq_one_letter_code
_entity_poly.pdbx_strand_id
1 'polypeptide(L)'
;MSDEKDLPPKMRPSAQAAPAKPKPRPQDPVEQEFWNRCQDGNLYFQQCEGCGSFRHLPRYMCARCGSPEWSWERSTGNGTLFSWTVTHQALHPAFAGEIPFI
;
A
#
# COMPACT_ATOMS: atom_id res chain seq x y z
N MET A 1 -30.75 17.73 -17.06
CA MET A 1 -29.38 17.57 -16.53
C MET A 1 -29.46 17.62 -15.02
N SER A 2 -28.94 16.60 -14.37
CA SER A 2 -28.91 16.65 -12.92
C SER A 2 -27.86 17.63 -12.45
N ASP A 3 -28.25 18.51 -11.56
CA ASP A 3 -27.37 19.46 -10.93
C ASP A 3 -26.58 18.73 -9.83
N GLU A 4 -25.38 19.19 -9.54
CA GLU A 4 -24.61 18.69 -8.42
C GLU A 4 -25.40 18.69 -7.12
N LYS A 5 -26.30 19.66 -6.98
CA LYS A 5 -27.16 19.79 -5.80
C LYS A 5 -28.08 18.60 -5.60
N ASP A 6 -28.40 17.89 -6.69
CA ASP A 6 -29.34 16.77 -6.65
C ASP A 6 -28.63 15.46 -6.30
N LEU A 7 -27.30 15.48 -6.24
CA LEU A 7 -26.53 14.31 -5.88
C LEU A 7 -26.36 14.22 -4.36
N PRO A 8 -26.28 12.98 -3.80
CA PRO A 8 -25.87 12.83 -2.42
C PRO A 8 -24.52 13.50 -2.18
N PRO A 9 -24.28 14.08 -1.00
CA PRO A 9 -23.02 14.79 -0.75
C PRO A 9 -21.76 14.00 -1.09
N LYS A 10 -21.76 12.69 -0.85
CA LYS A 10 -20.61 11.84 -1.13
C LYS A 10 -20.35 11.61 -2.62
N MET A 11 -21.32 11.93 -3.46
CA MET A 11 -21.20 11.75 -4.91
C MET A 11 -20.95 13.08 -5.65
N ARG A 12 -20.92 14.18 -4.94
CA ARG A 12 -20.73 15.49 -5.55
C ARG A 12 -19.25 15.71 -5.86
N PRO A 13 -18.90 16.00 -7.11
CA PRO A 13 -17.51 16.29 -7.47
C PRO A 13 -17.15 17.73 -7.13
N SER A 14 -17.27 18.12 -5.89
CA SER A 14 -17.06 19.50 -5.47
C SER A 14 -15.85 19.62 -4.56
N ALA A 15 -15.43 20.86 -4.31
CA ALA A 15 -14.37 21.16 -3.37
C ALA A 15 -14.70 20.71 -1.93
N GLN A 16 -15.99 20.44 -1.67
CA GLN A 16 -16.43 19.96 -0.37
C GLN A 16 -16.35 18.45 -0.24
N ALA A 17 -16.04 17.75 -1.32
CA ALA A 17 -15.82 16.33 -1.26
C ALA A 17 -14.64 16.01 -0.34
N ALA A 18 -14.66 14.82 0.26
CA ALA A 18 -13.55 14.40 1.07
C ALA A 18 -12.25 14.45 0.27
N PRO A 19 -11.12 14.83 0.89
CA PRO A 19 -9.85 14.81 0.22
C PRO A 19 -9.51 13.42 -0.29
N ALA A 20 -8.72 13.36 -1.34
CA ALA A 20 -8.24 12.08 -1.87
C ALA A 20 -7.45 11.32 -0.81
N LYS A 21 -7.56 10.00 -0.82
CA LYS A 21 -6.78 9.15 0.06
C LYS A 21 -5.29 9.34 -0.24
N PRO A 22 -4.45 9.37 0.81
CA PRO A 22 -3.02 9.54 0.62
C PRO A 22 -2.43 8.37 -0.15
N LYS A 23 -1.50 8.70 -1.04
CA LYS A 23 -0.74 7.68 -1.77
C LYS A 23 0.57 7.40 -1.04
N PRO A 24 1.13 6.21 -1.21
CA PRO A 24 2.45 5.92 -0.67
C PRO A 24 3.48 6.94 -1.14
N ARG A 25 4.36 7.34 -0.22
CA ARG A 25 5.44 8.27 -0.52
C ARG A 25 6.77 7.56 -0.29
N PRO A 26 7.37 7.03 -1.35
CA PRO A 26 8.64 6.34 -1.21
C PRO A 26 9.71 7.26 -0.61
N GLN A 27 10.44 6.76 0.37
CA GLN A 27 11.47 7.53 1.05
C GLN A 27 12.84 7.36 0.40
N ASP A 28 13.02 6.31 -0.38
CA ASP A 28 14.28 6.00 -1.02
C ASP A 28 14.07 5.22 -2.33
N PRO A 29 15.17 5.02 -3.12
CA PRO A 29 15.07 4.34 -4.41
C PRO A 29 14.56 2.90 -4.35
N VAL A 30 14.85 2.15 -3.31
CA VAL A 30 14.39 0.76 -3.23
C VAL A 30 12.87 0.68 -2.98
N GLU A 31 12.33 1.60 -2.20
CA GLU A 31 10.88 1.70 -2.03
C GLU A 31 10.21 2.11 -3.33
N GLN A 32 10.81 3.05 -4.06
CA GLN A 32 10.28 3.47 -5.36
C GLN A 32 10.27 2.31 -6.35
N GLU A 33 11.31 1.51 -6.34
CA GLU A 33 11.38 0.33 -7.20
C GLU A 33 10.28 -0.67 -6.88
N PHE A 34 10.00 -0.88 -5.60
CA PHE A 34 8.90 -1.75 -5.17
C PHE A 34 7.56 -1.26 -5.75
N TRP A 35 7.25 0.01 -5.58
CA TRP A 35 5.99 0.56 -6.08
C TRP A 35 5.91 0.55 -7.59
N ASN A 36 7.03 0.78 -8.27
CA ASN A 36 7.06 0.70 -9.73
C ASN A 36 6.73 -0.70 -10.22
N ARG A 37 7.25 -1.72 -9.55
CA ARG A 37 6.96 -3.10 -9.92
C ARG A 37 5.50 -3.48 -9.67
N CYS A 38 4.89 -2.93 -8.64
CA CYS A 38 3.49 -3.22 -8.33
C CYS A 38 2.50 -2.57 -9.30
N GLN A 39 2.94 -1.69 -10.20
CA GLN A 39 2.05 -0.99 -11.13
C GLN A 39 1.39 -1.91 -12.16
N ASP A 40 1.93 -3.08 -12.40
CA ASP A 40 1.34 -4.06 -13.31
C ASP A 40 0.23 -4.91 -12.66
N GLY A 41 -0.10 -4.61 -11.40
CA GLY A 41 -1.13 -5.34 -10.67
C GLY A 41 -0.62 -6.58 -9.94
N ASN A 42 0.66 -6.82 -9.92
CA ASN A 42 1.27 -7.95 -9.22
C ASN A 42 1.98 -7.48 -7.96
N LEU A 43 2.07 -8.38 -6.99
CA LEU A 43 2.79 -8.13 -5.75
C LEU A 43 4.15 -8.80 -5.81
N TYR A 44 5.19 -8.06 -5.44
CA TYR A 44 6.56 -8.55 -5.44
C TYR A 44 7.18 -8.43 -4.06
N PHE A 45 8.05 -9.34 -3.72
CA PHE A 45 8.82 -9.30 -2.48
C PHE A 45 10.31 -9.41 -2.79
N GLN A 46 11.12 -8.84 -1.92
CA GLN A 46 12.56 -9.05 -2.00
C GLN A 46 12.91 -10.42 -1.49
N GLN A 47 13.74 -11.13 -2.23
CA GLN A 47 14.34 -12.38 -1.78
C GLN A 47 15.85 -12.21 -1.71
N CYS A 48 16.43 -12.51 -0.57
CA CYS A 48 17.87 -12.46 -0.40
C CYS A 48 18.54 -13.52 -1.26
N GLU A 49 19.52 -13.12 -2.07
CA GLU A 49 20.28 -14.06 -2.87
C GLU A 49 21.31 -14.84 -2.06
N GLY A 50 21.68 -14.34 -0.87
CA GLY A 50 22.62 -15.01 0.00
C GLY A 50 22.02 -16.17 0.78
N CYS A 51 20.84 -15.96 1.39
CA CYS A 51 20.22 -16.98 2.25
C CYS A 51 18.82 -17.39 1.83
N GLY A 52 18.27 -16.78 0.80
CA GLY A 52 16.94 -17.13 0.27
C GLY A 52 15.75 -16.61 1.06
N SER A 53 15.96 -15.89 2.16
CA SER A 53 14.86 -15.37 2.95
C SER A 53 14.13 -14.23 2.24
N PHE A 54 12.83 -14.17 2.42
CA PHE A 54 12.01 -13.06 1.93
C PHE A 54 11.91 -11.96 2.97
N ARG A 55 11.70 -10.75 2.49
CA ARG A 55 11.48 -9.61 3.37
C ARG A 55 10.53 -8.58 2.76
N HIS A 56 9.81 -7.95 3.62
CA HIS A 56 8.99 -6.78 3.35
C HIS A 56 8.88 -6.03 4.69
N LEU A 57 9.12 -4.77 4.71
CA LEU A 57 9.34 -3.75 3.69
C LEU A 57 10.70 -3.90 2.98
N PRO A 58 10.87 -3.24 1.78
CA PRO A 58 12.15 -3.29 1.07
C PRO A 58 13.30 -2.71 1.89
N ARG A 59 14.43 -3.39 1.83
CA ARG A 59 15.66 -3.01 2.55
C ARG A 59 16.87 -3.23 1.66
N TYR A 60 17.96 -2.55 1.98
CA TYR A 60 19.21 -2.68 1.22
C TYR A 60 20.04 -3.89 1.62
N MET A 61 19.80 -4.46 2.78
CA MET A 61 20.57 -5.58 3.28
C MET A 61 19.64 -6.57 3.96
N CYS A 62 20.04 -7.85 3.91
CA CYS A 62 19.33 -8.90 4.61
C CYS A 62 19.61 -8.83 6.12
N ALA A 63 18.55 -8.82 6.92
CA ALA A 63 18.68 -8.80 8.37
C ALA A 63 19.21 -10.13 8.93
N ARG A 64 19.13 -11.22 8.16
CA ARG A 64 19.55 -12.54 8.61
C ARG A 64 21.01 -12.83 8.29
N CYS A 65 21.46 -12.50 7.08
CA CYS A 65 22.82 -12.86 6.66
C CYS A 65 23.68 -11.65 6.27
N GLY A 66 23.11 -10.45 6.25
CA GLY A 66 23.83 -9.22 5.91
C GLY A 66 24.14 -9.02 4.44
N SER A 67 23.68 -9.94 3.56
CA SER A 67 23.93 -9.79 2.13
C SER A 67 23.22 -8.58 1.54
N PRO A 68 23.89 -7.79 0.68
CA PRO A 68 23.24 -6.69 -0.04
C PRO A 68 22.59 -7.14 -1.35
N GLU A 69 22.71 -8.41 -1.70
CA GLU A 69 22.20 -8.95 -2.96
C GLU A 69 20.77 -9.46 -2.79
N TRP A 70 19.86 -9.02 -3.63
CA TRP A 70 18.48 -9.51 -3.64
C TRP A 70 17.94 -9.57 -5.05
N SER A 71 16.83 -10.31 -5.21
CA SER A 71 16.02 -10.30 -6.41
C SER A 71 14.57 -9.99 -6.04
N TRP A 72 13.81 -9.51 -7.01
CA TRP A 72 12.38 -9.31 -6.85
C TRP A 72 11.66 -10.59 -7.30
N GLU A 73 10.92 -11.18 -6.38
CA GLU A 73 10.16 -12.39 -6.65
C GLU A 73 8.67 -12.07 -6.65
N ARG A 74 7.99 -12.47 -7.71
CA ARG A 74 6.56 -12.25 -7.84
C ARG A 74 5.80 -13.20 -6.92
N SER A 75 4.87 -12.65 -6.15
CA SER A 75 3.97 -13.44 -5.32
C SER A 75 2.95 -14.18 -6.19
N THR A 76 2.52 -15.35 -5.73
CA THR A 76 1.42 -16.07 -6.37
C THR A 76 0.08 -15.35 -6.22
N GLY A 77 0.01 -14.38 -5.31
CA GLY A 77 -1.23 -13.70 -4.98
C GLY A 77 -2.07 -14.44 -3.96
N ASN A 78 -1.67 -15.64 -3.57
CA ASN A 78 -2.38 -16.44 -2.57
C ASN A 78 -1.72 -16.27 -1.21
N GLY A 79 -2.53 -16.33 -0.17
CA GLY A 79 -2.01 -16.19 1.18
C GLY A 79 -3.01 -16.68 2.21
N THR A 80 -2.58 -16.63 3.47
CA THR A 80 -3.43 -16.98 4.60
C THR A 80 -3.50 -15.78 5.53
N LEU A 81 -4.71 -15.42 5.94
CA LEU A 81 -4.91 -14.34 6.89
C LEU A 81 -4.29 -14.73 8.23
N PHE A 82 -3.21 -14.04 8.58
CA PHE A 82 -2.48 -14.33 9.81
C PHE A 82 -3.07 -13.61 11.00
N SER A 83 -3.36 -12.32 10.83
CA SER A 83 -3.88 -11.46 11.89
C SER A 83 -4.48 -10.21 11.27
N TRP A 84 -5.24 -9.47 12.06
CA TRP A 84 -5.80 -8.19 11.61
C TRP A 84 -6.00 -7.26 12.79
N THR A 85 -6.16 -5.98 12.48
CA THR A 85 -6.55 -4.96 13.44
C THR A 85 -7.76 -4.23 12.90
N VAL A 86 -8.54 -3.63 13.79
CA VAL A 86 -9.68 -2.80 13.41
C VAL A 86 -9.40 -1.38 13.87
N THR A 87 -9.42 -0.46 12.93
CA THR A 87 -9.13 0.95 13.20
C THR A 87 -10.43 1.72 13.39
N HIS A 88 -10.57 2.38 14.53
CA HIS A 88 -11.76 3.15 14.88
C HIS A 88 -11.52 4.66 14.82
N GLN A 89 -10.35 5.10 14.41
CA GLN A 89 -10.00 6.51 14.32
C GLN A 89 -9.58 6.87 12.91
N ALA A 90 -10.14 7.94 12.38
CA ALA A 90 -9.73 8.45 11.09
C ALA A 90 -8.52 9.36 11.27
N LEU A 91 -7.34 8.84 10.97
CA LEU A 91 -6.10 9.60 11.06
C LEU A 91 -5.88 10.54 9.86
N HIS A 92 -6.70 10.39 8.84
CA HIS A 92 -6.69 11.24 7.66
C HIS A 92 -8.13 11.55 7.29
N PRO A 93 -8.44 12.80 6.89
CA PRO A 93 -9.82 13.18 6.60
C PRO A 93 -10.52 12.33 5.55
N ALA A 94 -9.75 11.77 4.61
CA ALA A 94 -10.31 10.92 3.55
C ALA A 94 -10.94 9.63 4.08
N PHE A 95 -10.60 9.21 5.31
CA PHE A 95 -11.13 7.99 5.92
C PHE A 95 -12.25 8.24 6.92
N ALA A 96 -12.67 9.51 7.08
CA ALA A 96 -13.65 9.85 8.11
C ALA A 96 -14.98 9.11 7.97
N GLY A 97 -15.39 8.77 6.75
CA GLY A 97 -16.61 8.01 6.51
C GLY A 97 -16.43 6.51 6.44
N GLU A 98 -15.23 6.01 6.68
CA GLU A 98 -14.91 4.59 6.51
C GLU A 98 -14.52 3.87 7.80
N ILE A 99 -14.63 4.53 8.93
CA ILE A 99 -14.35 3.92 10.23
C ILE A 99 -15.59 3.17 10.74
N PRO A 100 -15.43 2.01 11.40
CA PRO A 100 -14.16 1.29 11.57
C PRO A 100 -13.70 0.60 10.29
N PHE A 101 -12.39 0.44 10.12
CA PHE A 101 -11.85 -0.28 8.97
C PHE A 101 -10.72 -1.21 9.38
N ILE A 102 -10.47 -2.18 8.53
CA ILE A 102 -9.40 -3.16 8.71
C ILE A 102 -8.21 -2.79 7.86
#